data_ca60ba1d17e32bfcd47a49d08b374d62
#
_entry.id   ca60ba1d17e32bfcd47a49d08b374d62
#
_cell.length_a   1.000
_cell.length_b   1.000
_cell.length_c   1.000
_cell.angle_alpha   90.00
_cell.angle_beta   90.00
_cell.angle_gamma   90.00
#
_symmetry.space_group_name_H-M   'P 1'
#
loop_
_entity.id
_entity.type
_entity.pdbx_description
1 polymer ?
#
loop_
_entity_poly.entity_id
_entity_poly.type
_entity_poly.pdbx_seq_one_letter_code
_entity_poly.pdbx_strand_id
1 'polypeptide(L)'
;MHFIKIIIVISLFLSPFTSLAQSTNTFNVAVEVNDQIITNYEISQRIIMLETFGAKSVSKKEVINSLINERLYTYSAIELEALPNNSEIDKGLDDFAKRGNLNKKDLLAYLDSRNVSQETLIAYITAGLTQRKVIQKKFVNNIIISQGDVESAIDTENVLSKSNSNVIEYIELTFSNLISDKKSLKQLITINKMVDNCLDLQSEAKNYENINLEIHKKKTNNLQKDVLGKLNNLDIYETKLLKNSNNINYLLMLCSRNSEMNEDTIETLRNKIFNSRINKIGNAYIQELKGEAFINIKWIYQ
;
A
#
# COMPACT_ATOMS: atom_id res chain seq x y z
N MET A 1 -92.59 19.13 -44.02
CA MET A 1 -91.97 18.66 -42.78
C MET A 1 -90.70 17.94 -43.15
N HIS A 2 -89.55 18.61 -43.07
CA HIS A 2 -88.25 18.03 -43.46
C HIS A 2 -87.41 17.84 -42.16
N PHE A 3 -87.12 16.58 -41.88
CA PHE A 3 -86.22 16.25 -40.82
C PHE A 3 -84.82 16.21 -41.40
N ILE A 4 -84.02 17.22 -41.07
CA ILE A 4 -82.58 17.25 -41.37
C ILE A 4 -81.82 16.39 -40.28
N LYS A 5 -81.28 15.26 -40.77
CA LYS A 5 -80.40 14.44 -39.96
C LYS A 5 -79.01 15.05 -39.99
N ILE A 6 -78.58 15.65 -38.89
CA ILE A 6 -77.22 16.10 -38.69
C ILE A 6 -76.38 14.86 -38.31
N ILE A 7 -75.55 14.41 -39.23
CA ILE A 7 -74.53 13.39 -38.97
C ILE A 7 -73.29 14.11 -38.43
N ILE A 8 -73.08 14.01 -37.13
CA ILE A 8 -71.85 14.45 -36.54
C ILE A 8 -70.76 13.38 -36.80
N VAL A 9 -69.86 13.68 -37.72
CA VAL A 9 -68.67 12.86 -37.98
C VAL A 9 -67.64 13.21 -36.90
N ILE A 10 -67.53 12.37 -35.85
CA ILE A 10 -66.45 12.43 -34.89
C ILE A 10 -65.24 11.83 -35.59
N SER A 11 -64.41 12.69 -36.12
CA SER A 11 -63.08 12.33 -36.62
C SER A 11 -62.19 12.08 -35.43
N LEU A 12 -62.03 10.79 -35.06
CA LEU A 12 -61.01 10.35 -34.07
C LEU A 12 -59.62 10.56 -34.70
N PHE A 13 -58.95 11.61 -34.32
CA PHE A 13 -57.52 11.77 -34.58
C PHE A 13 -56.76 10.66 -33.86
N LEU A 14 -56.60 9.49 -34.47
CA LEU A 14 -55.55 8.54 -34.12
C LEU A 14 -54.24 9.14 -34.59
N SER A 15 -53.63 9.94 -33.71
CA SER A 15 -52.22 10.28 -33.87
C SER A 15 -51.40 9.01 -33.62
N PRO A 16 -50.61 8.51 -34.59
CA PRO A 16 -49.67 7.45 -34.29
C PRO A 16 -48.63 8.06 -33.32
N PHE A 17 -48.68 7.65 -32.08
CA PHE A 17 -47.54 7.80 -31.17
C PHE A 17 -46.40 6.97 -31.80
N THR A 18 -45.63 7.59 -32.66
CA THR A 18 -44.32 7.07 -33.00
C THR A 18 -43.49 7.18 -31.72
N SER A 19 -43.51 6.12 -30.91
CA SER A 19 -42.49 5.86 -29.94
C SER A 19 -41.18 5.84 -30.72
N LEU A 20 -40.44 6.94 -30.68
CA LEU A 20 -39.03 6.94 -31.01
C LEU A 20 -38.41 6.00 -29.95
N ALA A 21 -38.37 4.70 -30.28
CA ALA A 21 -37.47 3.78 -29.62
C ALA A 21 -36.12 4.37 -29.89
N GLN A 22 -35.58 5.13 -28.91
CA GLN A 22 -34.15 5.39 -28.82
C GLN A 22 -33.51 4.01 -28.73
N SER A 23 -33.09 3.50 -29.88
CA SER A 23 -32.19 2.35 -29.89
C SER A 23 -30.98 2.82 -29.12
N THR A 24 -30.94 2.47 -27.85
CA THR A 24 -29.72 2.63 -27.06
C THR A 24 -28.68 1.80 -27.78
N ASN A 25 -27.76 2.50 -28.45
CA ASN A 25 -26.66 1.90 -29.21
C ASN A 25 -25.67 1.19 -28.27
N THR A 26 -26.21 0.28 -27.48
CA THR A 26 -25.50 -0.42 -26.38
C THR A 26 -24.30 -1.18 -26.90
N PHE A 27 -24.36 -1.71 -28.12
CA PHE A 27 -23.27 -2.45 -28.74
C PHE A 27 -22.40 -1.60 -29.69
N ASN A 28 -22.64 -0.29 -29.77
CA ASN A 28 -21.76 0.56 -30.57
C ASN A 28 -20.36 0.64 -29.99
N VAL A 29 -19.38 0.70 -30.88
CA VAL A 29 -17.99 0.89 -30.54
C VAL A 29 -17.81 2.27 -29.89
N ALA A 30 -17.35 2.26 -28.66
CA ALA A 30 -17.05 3.46 -27.89
C ALA A 30 -15.56 3.87 -28.03
N VAL A 31 -14.67 2.89 -28.05
CA VAL A 31 -13.23 3.10 -28.19
C VAL A 31 -12.64 2.01 -29.07
N GLU A 32 -11.68 2.39 -29.91
CA GLU A 32 -10.80 1.49 -30.65
C GLU A 32 -9.40 1.58 -30.02
N VAL A 33 -8.80 0.44 -29.68
CA VAL A 33 -7.45 0.33 -29.14
C VAL A 33 -6.69 -0.69 -30.01
N ASN A 34 -5.83 -0.19 -30.88
CA ASN A 34 -5.21 -1.00 -31.95
C ASN A 34 -6.29 -1.71 -32.79
N ASP A 35 -6.28 -3.03 -32.78
CA ASP A 35 -7.24 -3.92 -33.45
C ASP A 35 -8.42 -4.37 -32.57
N GLN A 36 -8.46 -3.90 -31.31
CA GLN A 36 -9.49 -4.26 -30.33
C GLN A 36 -10.50 -3.12 -30.11
N ILE A 37 -11.73 -3.49 -29.83
CA ILE A 37 -12.79 -2.53 -29.54
C ILE A 37 -13.27 -2.61 -28.10
N ILE A 38 -13.78 -1.49 -27.61
CA ILE A 38 -14.52 -1.37 -26.34
C ILE A 38 -15.89 -0.83 -26.71
N THR A 39 -16.94 -1.54 -26.28
CA THR A 39 -18.34 -1.18 -26.57
C THR A 39 -18.95 -0.35 -25.43
N ASN A 40 -20.05 0.36 -25.75
CA ASN A 40 -20.86 1.01 -24.73
C ASN A 40 -21.43 0.00 -23.72
N TYR A 41 -21.73 -1.21 -24.17
CA TYR A 41 -22.21 -2.30 -23.32
C TYR A 41 -21.15 -2.65 -22.25
N GLU A 42 -19.90 -2.87 -22.65
CA GLU A 42 -18.81 -3.18 -21.70
C GLU A 42 -18.62 -2.06 -20.68
N ILE A 43 -18.69 -0.79 -21.12
CA ILE A 43 -18.55 0.36 -20.22
C ILE A 43 -19.69 0.37 -19.20
N SER A 44 -20.95 0.23 -19.67
CA SER A 44 -22.12 0.26 -18.77
C SER A 44 -22.13 -0.91 -17.80
N GLN A 45 -21.83 -2.12 -18.27
CA GLN A 45 -21.75 -3.31 -17.43
C GLN A 45 -20.63 -3.20 -16.39
N ARG A 46 -19.48 -2.63 -16.74
CA ARG A 46 -18.39 -2.38 -15.79
C ARG A 46 -18.79 -1.36 -14.72
N ILE A 47 -19.52 -0.30 -15.09
CA ILE A 47 -20.04 0.69 -14.13
C ILE A 47 -20.99 0.00 -13.15
N ILE A 48 -22.02 -0.70 -13.66
CA ILE A 48 -23.00 -1.40 -12.83
C ILE A 48 -22.33 -2.42 -11.91
N MET A 49 -21.34 -3.17 -12.40
CA MET A 49 -20.58 -4.12 -11.61
C MET A 49 -19.83 -3.43 -10.44
N LEU A 50 -19.13 -2.35 -10.70
CA LEU A 50 -18.37 -1.62 -9.67
C LEU A 50 -19.30 -1.03 -8.61
N GLU A 51 -20.44 -0.46 -9.02
CA GLU A 51 -21.48 0.05 -8.11
C GLU A 51 -22.09 -1.08 -7.27
N THR A 52 -22.34 -2.24 -7.88
CA THR A 52 -22.84 -3.45 -7.20
C THR A 52 -21.86 -3.91 -6.09
N PHE A 53 -20.57 -3.74 -6.30
CA PHE A 53 -19.52 -4.03 -5.28
C PHE A 53 -19.24 -2.85 -4.34
N GLY A 54 -20.07 -1.82 -4.34
CA GLY A 54 -20.05 -0.75 -3.35
C GLY A 54 -19.22 0.48 -3.71
N ALA A 55 -18.77 0.61 -4.96
CA ALA A 55 -18.14 1.85 -5.40
C ALA A 55 -19.18 2.99 -5.41
N LYS A 56 -18.83 4.12 -4.75
CA LYS A 56 -19.70 5.32 -4.71
C LYS A 56 -19.34 6.21 -5.87
N SER A 57 -20.19 6.50 -6.81
CA SER A 57 -19.94 7.36 -7.97
C SER A 57 -18.78 6.88 -8.88
N VAL A 58 -19.08 5.94 -9.76
CA VAL A 58 -18.12 5.43 -10.75
C VAL A 58 -18.02 6.39 -11.95
N SER A 59 -16.83 6.93 -12.17
CA SER A 59 -16.57 7.80 -13.31
C SER A 59 -16.50 7.01 -14.63
N LYS A 60 -17.37 7.35 -15.60
CA LYS A 60 -17.32 6.74 -16.94
C LYS A 60 -15.93 6.87 -17.58
N LYS A 61 -15.26 8.03 -17.39
CA LYS A 61 -13.92 8.28 -17.91
C LYS A 61 -12.88 7.32 -17.30
N GLU A 62 -12.98 7.06 -16.01
CA GLU A 62 -12.08 6.11 -15.31
C GLU A 62 -12.31 4.68 -15.79
N VAL A 63 -13.57 4.29 -15.99
CA VAL A 63 -13.90 2.97 -16.54
C VAL A 63 -13.38 2.81 -17.96
N ILE A 64 -13.53 3.81 -18.82
CA ILE A 64 -12.96 3.79 -20.17
C ILE A 64 -11.44 3.65 -20.12
N ASN A 65 -10.76 4.42 -19.28
CA ASN A 65 -9.30 4.31 -19.12
C ASN A 65 -8.86 2.93 -18.60
N SER A 66 -9.63 2.34 -17.68
CA SER A 66 -9.37 0.98 -17.19
C SER A 66 -9.49 -0.05 -18.33
N LEU A 67 -10.57 0.02 -19.10
CA LEU A 67 -10.78 -0.89 -20.23
C LEU A 67 -9.71 -0.72 -21.32
N ILE A 68 -9.26 0.50 -21.61
CA ILE A 68 -8.12 0.76 -22.50
C ILE A 68 -6.86 0.07 -21.96
N ASN A 69 -6.54 0.24 -20.67
CA ASN A 69 -5.39 -0.40 -20.06
C ASN A 69 -5.47 -1.93 -20.16
N GLU A 70 -6.66 -2.51 -19.96
CA GLU A 70 -6.90 -3.94 -20.10
C GLU A 70 -6.60 -4.44 -21.51
N ARG A 71 -7.00 -3.71 -22.55
CA ARG A 71 -6.68 -4.04 -23.96
C ARG A 71 -5.18 -3.98 -24.22
N LEU A 72 -4.51 -2.95 -23.73
CA LEU A 72 -3.06 -2.78 -23.89
C LEU A 72 -2.27 -3.90 -23.19
N TYR A 73 -2.65 -4.26 -21.97
CA TYR A 73 -2.04 -5.41 -21.29
C TYR A 73 -2.33 -6.74 -21.99
N THR A 74 -3.52 -6.90 -22.57
CA THR A 74 -3.85 -8.10 -23.36
C THR A 74 -2.96 -8.20 -24.59
N TYR A 75 -2.76 -7.08 -25.30
CA TYR A 75 -1.85 -7.02 -26.46
C TYR A 75 -0.42 -7.44 -26.04
N SER A 76 0.12 -6.81 -24.99
CA SER A 76 1.44 -7.19 -24.48
C SER A 76 1.51 -8.63 -23.97
N ALA A 77 0.42 -9.17 -23.40
CA ALA A 77 0.37 -10.54 -22.93
C ALA A 77 0.42 -11.58 -24.06
N ILE A 78 -0.18 -11.25 -25.21
CA ILE A 78 -0.09 -12.10 -26.41
C ILE A 78 1.36 -12.20 -26.86
N GLU A 79 2.05 -11.07 -27.00
CA GLU A 79 3.47 -11.03 -27.41
C GLU A 79 4.38 -11.75 -26.42
N LEU A 80 4.09 -11.65 -25.14
CA LEU A 80 4.87 -12.27 -24.07
C LEU A 80 4.44 -13.71 -23.74
N GLU A 81 3.43 -14.27 -24.42
CA GLU A 81 2.81 -15.56 -24.03
C GLU A 81 2.47 -15.61 -22.54
N ALA A 82 1.85 -14.53 -22.04
CA ALA A 82 1.54 -14.31 -20.63
C ALA A 82 0.03 -14.26 -20.35
N LEU A 83 -0.81 -14.75 -21.26
CA LEU A 83 -2.24 -14.85 -21.00
C LEU A 83 -2.53 -15.86 -19.89
N PRO A 84 -3.51 -15.60 -19.03
CA PRO A 84 -3.96 -16.59 -18.06
C PRO A 84 -4.72 -17.73 -18.75
N ASN A 85 -4.54 -18.94 -18.25
CA ASN A 85 -5.31 -20.08 -18.68
C ASN A 85 -6.65 -20.19 -17.90
N ASN A 86 -7.55 -21.07 -18.36
CA ASN A 86 -8.86 -21.23 -17.76
C ASN A 86 -8.82 -21.62 -16.28
N SER A 87 -7.86 -22.44 -15.86
CA SER A 87 -7.70 -22.84 -14.45
C SER A 87 -7.29 -21.66 -13.57
N GLU A 88 -6.43 -20.77 -14.07
CA GLU A 88 -6.03 -19.54 -13.35
C GLU A 88 -7.19 -18.58 -13.22
N ILE A 89 -8.02 -18.45 -14.28
CA ILE A 89 -9.22 -17.61 -14.27
C ILE A 89 -10.25 -18.16 -13.27
N ASP A 90 -10.50 -19.46 -13.29
CA ASP A 90 -11.43 -20.12 -12.36
C ASP A 90 -11.01 -19.95 -10.92
N LYS A 91 -9.71 -20.16 -10.63
CA LYS A 91 -9.14 -19.88 -9.31
C LYS A 91 -9.28 -18.39 -8.93
N GLY A 92 -9.07 -17.48 -9.87
CA GLY A 92 -9.25 -16.05 -9.66
C GLY A 92 -10.68 -15.69 -9.25
N LEU A 93 -11.68 -16.34 -9.87
CA LEU A 93 -13.10 -16.20 -9.51
C LEU A 93 -13.39 -16.73 -8.11
N ASP A 94 -12.87 -17.91 -7.75
CA ASP A 94 -13.00 -18.47 -6.41
C ASP A 94 -12.38 -17.57 -5.34
N ASP A 95 -11.17 -17.06 -5.59
CA ASP A 95 -10.48 -16.16 -4.67
C ASP A 95 -11.20 -14.82 -4.53
N PHE A 96 -11.83 -14.34 -5.60
CA PHE A 96 -12.66 -13.13 -5.56
C PHE A 96 -13.93 -13.36 -4.73
N ALA A 97 -14.62 -14.49 -4.93
CA ALA A 97 -15.81 -14.84 -4.16
C ALA A 97 -15.52 -14.97 -2.65
N LYS A 98 -14.41 -15.65 -2.29
CA LYS A 98 -13.97 -15.81 -0.90
C LYS A 98 -13.71 -14.50 -0.19
N ARG A 99 -13.20 -13.48 -0.88
CA ARG A 99 -13.01 -12.13 -0.30
C ARG A 99 -14.33 -11.46 0.11
N GLY A 100 -15.41 -11.80 -0.57
CA GLY A 100 -16.78 -11.39 -0.21
C GLY A 100 -17.51 -12.36 0.72
N ASN A 101 -16.80 -13.36 1.29
CA ASN A 101 -17.38 -14.45 2.07
C ASN A 101 -18.47 -15.25 1.30
N LEU A 102 -18.32 -15.37 -0.01
CA LEU A 102 -19.20 -16.11 -0.90
C LEU A 102 -18.46 -17.30 -1.53
N ASN A 103 -19.21 -18.27 -2.04
CA ASN A 103 -18.68 -19.18 -3.05
C ASN A 103 -18.94 -18.63 -4.45
N LYS A 104 -18.31 -19.20 -5.46
CA LYS A 104 -18.42 -18.77 -6.86
C LYS A 104 -19.89 -18.77 -7.35
N LYS A 105 -20.65 -19.81 -7.02
CA LYS A 105 -22.06 -19.94 -7.45
C LYS A 105 -22.92 -18.80 -6.90
N ASP A 106 -22.79 -18.51 -5.60
CA ASP A 106 -23.55 -17.44 -4.95
C ASP A 106 -23.13 -16.06 -5.46
N LEU A 107 -21.85 -15.85 -5.72
CA LEU A 107 -21.35 -14.63 -6.34
C LEU A 107 -21.97 -14.40 -7.71
N LEU A 108 -21.97 -15.40 -8.57
CA LEU A 108 -22.56 -15.29 -9.91
C LEU A 108 -24.07 -15.04 -9.85
N ALA A 109 -24.79 -15.74 -8.97
CA ALA A 109 -26.22 -15.51 -8.74
C ALA A 109 -26.52 -14.09 -8.22
N TYR A 110 -25.64 -13.57 -7.35
CA TYR A 110 -25.75 -12.20 -6.88
C TYR A 110 -25.60 -11.17 -8.02
N LEU A 111 -24.63 -11.37 -8.91
CA LEU A 111 -24.45 -10.50 -10.08
C LEU A 111 -25.66 -10.54 -11.00
N ASP A 112 -26.17 -11.73 -11.31
CA ASP A 112 -27.39 -11.89 -12.15
C ASP A 112 -28.58 -11.14 -11.55
N SER A 113 -28.77 -11.19 -10.22
CA SER A 113 -29.83 -10.46 -9.52
C SER A 113 -29.70 -8.93 -9.63
N ARG A 114 -28.51 -8.43 -9.99
CA ARG A 114 -28.18 -7.01 -10.17
C ARG A 114 -28.06 -6.60 -11.64
N ASN A 115 -28.44 -7.48 -12.57
CA ASN A 115 -28.32 -7.27 -14.03
C ASN A 115 -26.85 -7.03 -14.47
N VAL A 116 -25.89 -7.63 -13.79
CA VAL A 116 -24.48 -7.66 -14.16
C VAL A 116 -24.17 -8.97 -14.87
N SER A 117 -23.70 -8.88 -16.11
CA SER A 117 -23.28 -10.06 -16.86
C SER A 117 -22.09 -10.73 -16.16
N GLN A 118 -22.13 -12.07 -16.05
CA GLN A 118 -21.06 -12.87 -15.49
C GLN A 118 -19.75 -12.71 -16.27
N GLU A 119 -19.86 -12.55 -17.59
CA GLU A 119 -18.72 -12.28 -18.50
C GLU A 119 -17.98 -11.00 -18.12
N THR A 120 -18.69 -9.99 -17.60
CA THR A 120 -18.08 -8.74 -17.13
C THR A 120 -17.13 -8.98 -15.95
N LEU A 121 -17.53 -9.82 -14.98
CA LEU A 121 -16.66 -10.19 -13.89
C LEU A 121 -15.51 -11.07 -14.34
N ILE A 122 -15.76 -12.05 -15.22
CA ILE A 122 -14.73 -12.92 -15.78
C ILE A 122 -13.68 -12.08 -16.52
N ALA A 123 -14.12 -11.15 -17.37
CA ALA A 123 -13.22 -10.24 -18.09
C ALA A 123 -12.39 -9.37 -17.13
N TYR A 124 -13.01 -8.85 -16.07
CA TYR A 124 -12.31 -8.05 -15.05
C TYR A 124 -11.21 -8.84 -14.32
N ILE A 125 -11.51 -10.08 -13.92
CA ILE A 125 -10.55 -10.95 -13.26
C ILE A 125 -9.44 -11.36 -14.24
N THR A 126 -9.80 -11.72 -15.46
CA THR A 126 -8.85 -12.07 -16.52
C THR A 126 -7.88 -10.93 -16.78
N ALA A 127 -8.39 -9.71 -16.89
CA ALA A 127 -7.55 -8.52 -17.10
C ALA A 127 -6.56 -8.29 -15.93
N GLY A 128 -7.02 -8.42 -14.69
CA GLY A 128 -6.16 -8.32 -13.51
C GLY A 128 -5.07 -9.39 -13.45
N LEU A 129 -5.39 -10.63 -13.84
CA LEU A 129 -4.42 -11.72 -13.95
C LEU A 129 -3.43 -11.46 -15.10
N THR A 130 -3.91 -11.00 -16.25
CA THR A 130 -3.11 -10.66 -17.42
C THR A 130 -2.08 -9.58 -17.08
N GLN A 131 -2.53 -8.47 -16.49
CA GLN A 131 -1.62 -7.41 -16.04
C GLN A 131 -0.53 -7.95 -15.12
N ARG A 132 -0.91 -8.75 -14.13
CA ARG A 132 0.05 -9.35 -13.17
C ARG A 132 1.07 -10.21 -13.88
N LYS A 133 0.64 -11.10 -14.78
CA LYS A 133 1.53 -12.01 -15.52
C LYS A 133 2.48 -11.27 -16.46
N VAL A 134 2.01 -10.23 -17.14
CA VAL A 134 2.86 -9.36 -17.97
C VAL A 134 3.93 -8.68 -17.13
N ILE A 135 3.56 -8.03 -16.04
CA ILE A 135 4.50 -7.37 -15.14
C ILE A 135 5.48 -8.37 -14.55
N GLN A 136 5.01 -9.55 -14.15
CA GLN A 136 5.86 -10.60 -13.61
C GLN A 136 6.87 -11.10 -14.66
N LYS A 137 6.41 -11.40 -15.86
CA LYS A 137 7.28 -11.95 -16.91
C LYS A 137 8.31 -10.94 -17.42
N LYS A 138 7.92 -9.66 -17.52
CA LYS A 138 8.77 -8.61 -18.08
C LYS A 138 9.75 -8.00 -17.07
N PHE A 139 9.36 -7.86 -15.80
CA PHE A 139 10.09 -7.00 -14.87
C PHE A 139 10.53 -7.65 -13.55
N VAL A 140 9.84 -8.70 -13.07
CA VAL A 140 10.10 -9.20 -11.69
C VAL A 140 11.54 -9.65 -11.52
N ASN A 141 12.14 -10.31 -12.52
CA ASN A 141 13.51 -10.79 -12.46
C ASN A 141 14.57 -9.66 -12.43
N ASN A 142 14.17 -8.43 -12.76
CA ASN A 142 15.05 -7.26 -12.78
C ASN A 142 14.90 -6.39 -11.51
N ILE A 143 14.00 -6.76 -10.58
CA ILE A 143 13.80 -6.02 -9.35
C ILE A 143 14.71 -6.60 -8.28
N ILE A 144 15.78 -5.87 -7.98
CA ILE A 144 16.72 -6.19 -6.91
C ILE A 144 16.40 -5.27 -5.73
N ILE A 145 16.23 -5.84 -4.55
CA ILE A 145 16.11 -5.09 -3.29
C ILE A 145 17.40 -5.30 -2.54
N SER A 146 18.21 -4.25 -2.49
CA SER A 146 19.48 -4.27 -1.77
C SER A 146 19.27 -4.15 -0.25
N GLN A 147 20.29 -4.50 0.50
CA GLN A 147 20.33 -4.27 1.96
C GLN A 147 20.17 -2.77 2.27
N GLY A 148 20.80 -1.88 1.49
CA GLY A 148 20.68 -0.43 1.65
C GLY A 148 19.26 0.11 1.43
N ASP A 149 18.45 -0.53 0.54
CA ASP A 149 17.03 -0.17 0.39
C ASP A 149 16.23 -0.45 1.65
N VAL A 150 16.54 -1.58 2.30
CA VAL A 150 15.90 -1.99 3.56
C VAL A 150 16.32 -1.04 4.68
N GLU A 151 17.61 -0.74 4.80
CA GLU A 151 18.15 0.20 5.80
C GLU A 151 17.55 1.60 5.64
N SER A 152 17.47 2.13 4.41
CA SER A 152 16.86 3.42 4.14
C SER A 152 15.36 3.46 4.49
N ALA A 153 14.65 2.36 4.29
CA ALA A 153 13.25 2.26 4.66
C ALA A 153 13.06 2.18 6.18
N ILE A 154 13.98 1.51 6.89
CA ILE A 154 14.04 1.47 8.35
C ILE A 154 14.21 2.88 8.91
N ASP A 155 15.18 3.63 8.40
CA ASP A 155 15.47 4.99 8.86
C ASP A 155 14.26 5.91 8.64
N THR A 156 13.58 5.78 7.50
CA THR A 156 12.38 6.55 7.19
C THR A 156 11.21 6.19 8.11
N GLU A 157 10.98 4.92 8.39
CA GLU A 157 9.93 4.47 9.33
C GLU A 157 10.29 4.80 10.78
N ASN A 158 11.56 4.74 11.18
CA ASN A 158 12.02 5.11 12.53
C ASN A 158 11.93 6.61 12.81
N VAL A 159 12.08 7.47 11.81
CA VAL A 159 11.82 8.91 11.95
C VAL A 159 10.33 9.18 12.24
N LEU A 160 9.43 8.34 11.70
CA LEU A 160 7.99 8.43 11.97
C LEU A 160 7.59 7.72 13.27
N SER A 161 8.40 6.78 13.78
CA SER A 161 8.14 6.01 15.00
C SER A 161 9.25 6.16 16.04
N LYS A 162 9.51 7.40 16.53
CA LYS A 162 10.38 7.63 17.70
C LYS A 162 10.00 6.82 18.96
N SER A 163 8.93 6.03 18.90
CA SER A 163 8.40 5.27 20.04
C SER A 163 8.67 3.76 20.04
N ASN A 164 9.25 3.19 18.98
CA ASN A 164 9.35 1.72 18.84
C ASN A 164 10.80 1.21 18.69
N SER A 165 11.78 1.84 19.36
CA SER A 165 13.09 1.19 19.54
C SER A 165 12.91 -0.01 20.47
N ASN A 166 12.90 -1.23 19.91
CA ASN A 166 12.68 -2.43 20.71
C ASN A 166 13.86 -2.77 21.63
N VAL A 167 15.06 -2.29 21.32
CA VAL A 167 16.27 -2.52 22.13
C VAL A 167 17.07 -1.24 22.28
N ILE A 168 17.38 -0.89 23.51
CA ILE A 168 18.25 0.24 23.85
C ILE A 168 19.53 -0.31 24.48
N GLU A 169 20.69 0.16 24.00
CA GLU A 169 21.97 -0.09 24.59
C GLU A 169 22.48 1.21 25.24
N TYR A 170 22.84 1.13 26.51
CA TYR A 170 23.29 2.28 27.28
C TYR A 170 24.34 1.84 28.34
N ILE A 171 25.17 2.79 28.75
CA ILE A 171 26.17 2.61 29.82
C ILE A 171 25.71 3.42 31.02
N GLU A 172 25.79 2.78 32.17
CA GLU A 172 25.67 3.41 33.48
C GLU A 172 27.02 3.33 34.22
N LEU A 173 27.52 4.48 34.64
CA LEU A 173 28.80 4.60 35.29
C LEU A 173 28.61 5.22 36.67
N THR A 174 29.07 4.51 37.72
CA THR A 174 28.98 4.92 39.11
C THR A 174 30.33 4.78 39.78
N PHE A 175 30.52 5.45 40.91
CA PHE A 175 31.64 5.19 41.83
C PHE A 175 31.16 4.44 43.06
N SER A 176 32.00 3.55 43.60
CA SER A 176 31.68 2.81 44.82
C SER A 176 31.53 3.76 46.03
N ASN A 177 30.81 3.32 47.06
CA ASN A 177 30.55 4.06 48.28
C ASN A 177 31.84 4.36 49.10
N LEU A 178 33.01 3.89 48.69
CA LEU A 178 34.32 4.17 49.27
C LEU A 178 34.81 5.60 48.98
N ILE A 179 34.17 6.29 48.03
CA ILE A 179 34.51 7.66 47.62
C ILE A 179 33.40 8.61 48.08
N SER A 180 33.78 9.77 48.62
CA SER A 180 32.79 10.80 49.01
C SER A 180 31.98 11.25 47.79
N ASP A 181 30.70 11.58 48.01
CA ASP A 181 29.75 12.04 46.97
C ASP A 181 30.31 13.24 46.18
N LYS A 182 30.95 14.18 46.86
CA LYS A 182 31.60 15.34 46.23
C LYS A 182 32.74 14.96 45.30
N LYS A 183 33.55 13.95 45.65
CA LYS A 183 34.66 13.48 44.83
C LYS A 183 34.17 12.69 43.63
N SER A 184 33.17 11.81 43.82
CA SER A 184 32.56 11.03 42.75
C SER A 184 31.91 11.94 41.72
N LEU A 185 31.14 12.95 42.13
CA LEU A 185 30.52 13.94 41.25
C LEU A 185 31.59 14.69 40.42
N LYS A 186 32.68 15.15 41.01
CA LYS A 186 33.78 15.83 40.31
C LYS A 186 34.41 14.92 39.24
N GLN A 187 34.64 13.65 39.56
CA GLN A 187 35.20 12.69 38.63
C GLN A 187 34.24 12.38 37.45
N LEU A 188 32.94 12.18 37.74
CA LEU A 188 31.94 11.98 36.69
C LEU A 188 31.84 13.18 35.74
N ILE A 189 31.90 14.41 36.25
CA ILE A 189 31.95 15.63 35.43
C ILE A 189 33.19 15.67 34.54
N THR A 190 34.35 15.23 35.07
CA THR A 190 35.58 15.19 34.29
C THR A 190 35.51 14.16 33.18
N ILE A 191 35.06 12.94 33.47
CA ILE A 191 34.86 11.87 32.48
C ILE A 191 33.90 12.34 31.40
N ASN A 192 32.76 12.94 31.79
CA ASN A 192 31.74 13.44 30.85
C ASN A 192 32.29 14.44 29.82
N LYS A 193 33.32 15.19 30.15
CA LYS A 193 33.95 16.15 29.24
C LYS A 193 35.01 15.54 28.30
N MET A 194 35.43 14.31 28.57
CA MET A 194 36.52 13.65 27.86
C MET A 194 36.04 12.57 26.91
N VAL A 195 34.76 12.27 26.90
CA VAL A 195 34.19 11.14 26.15
C VAL A 195 33.18 11.60 25.13
N ASP A 196 33.32 11.13 23.89
CA ASP A 196 32.46 11.47 22.78
C ASP A 196 31.54 10.30 22.33
N ASN A 197 31.87 9.08 22.78
CA ASN A 197 31.11 7.87 22.46
C ASN A 197 31.25 6.78 23.52
N CYS A 198 30.51 5.69 23.38
CA CYS A 198 30.51 4.62 24.38
C CYS A 198 31.82 3.84 24.49
N LEU A 199 32.62 3.74 23.45
CA LEU A 199 33.94 3.10 23.51
C LEU A 199 34.91 3.98 24.26
N ASP A 200 34.87 5.29 24.05
CA ASP A 200 35.66 6.26 24.80
C ASP A 200 35.30 6.20 26.29
N LEU A 201 34.01 6.14 26.63
CA LEU A 201 33.54 6.03 28.01
C LEU A 201 34.08 4.75 28.70
N GLN A 202 34.02 3.61 27.97
CA GLN A 202 34.54 2.34 28.46
C GLN A 202 36.10 2.37 28.66
N SER A 203 36.77 3.06 27.75
CA SER A 203 38.24 3.21 27.81
C SER A 203 38.65 4.14 28.93
N GLU A 204 37.99 5.30 29.05
CA GLU A 204 38.31 6.30 30.08
C GLU A 204 38.00 5.77 31.50
N ALA A 205 36.92 5.00 31.66
CA ALA A 205 36.54 4.39 32.92
C ALA A 205 37.69 3.54 33.53
N LYS A 206 38.54 2.91 32.72
CA LYS A 206 39.67 2.09 33.18
C LYS A 206 40.78 2.90 33.89
N ASN A 207 40.79 4.22 33.68
CA ASN A 207 41.75 5.13 34.28
C ASN A 207 41.41 5.51 35.74
N TYR A 208 40.28 5.06 36.26
CA TYR A 208 39.80 5.40 37.60
C TYR A 208 39.67 4.15 38.48
N GLU A 209 40.10 4.28 39.73
CA GLU A 209 39.85 3.25 40.75
C GLU A 209 38.44 3.40 41.35
N ASN A 210 37.88 2.29 41.84
CA ASN A 210 36.57 2.24 42.49
C ASN A 210 35.39 2.66 41.61
N ILE A 211 35.51 2.49 40.29
CA ILE A 211 34.45 2.74 39.31
C ILE A 211 33.67 1.47 39.05
N ASN A 212 32.37 1.59 38.90
CA ASN A 212 31.49 0.53 38.42
C ASN A 212 30.90 0.98 37.10
N LEU A 213 31.16 0.25 36.01
CA LEU A 213 30.63 0.47 34.68
C LEU A 213 29.75 -0.70 34.30
N GLU A 214 28.49 -0.42 34.05
CA GLU A 214 27.52 -1.42 33.60
C GLU A 214 27.05 -1.11 32.20
N ILE A 215 27.17 -2.08 31.30
CA ILE A 215 26.64 -2.00 29.94
C ILE A 215 25.32 -2.74 29.91
N HIS A 216 24.28 -2.03 29.54
CA HIS A 216 22.91 -2.56 29.44
C HIS A 216 22.47 -2.64 28.01
N LYS A 217 21.97 -3.82 27.61
CA LYS A 217 21.23 -4.03 26.34
C LYS A 217 19.90 -4.62 26.70
N LYS A 218 18.84 -3.80 26.63
CA LYS A 218 17.51 -4.19 27.09
C LYS A 218 16.41 -3.77 26.11
N LYS A 219 15.38 -4.61 26.00
CA LYS A 219 14.14 -4.21 25.28
C LYS A 219 13.44 -3.09 26.05
N THR A 220 12.84 -2.16 25.34
CA THR A 220 12.17 -0.99 25.93
C THR A 220 11.05 -1.36 26.92
N ASN A 221 10.33 -2.46 26.64
CA ASN A 221 9.30 -2.98 27.54
C ASN A 221 9.83 -3.63 28.83
N ASN A 222 11.13 -3.95 28.87
CA ASN A 222 11.82 -4.51 30.03
C ASN A 222 12.57 -3.44 30.86
N LEU A 223 12.51 -2.18 30.42
CA LEU A 223 13.08 -1.05 31.15
C LEU A 223 12.07 -0.47 32.14
N GLN A 224 12.57 -0.05 33.30
CA GLN A 224 11.76 0.73 34.24
C GLN A 224 11.35 2.06 33.59
N LYS A 225 10.12 2.51 33.80
CA LYS A 225 9.56 3.72 33.18
C LYS A 225 10.43 4.96 33.40
N ASP A 226 11.04 5.08 34.59
CA ASP A 226 11.94 6.20 34.93
C ASP A 226 13.22 6.19 34.07
N VAL A 227 13.86 5.03 33.92
CA VAL A 227 15.06 4.86 33.10
C VAL A 227 14.74 5.09 31.62
N LEU A 228 13.63 4.53 31.14
CA LEU A 228 13.18 4.73 29.77
C LEU A 228 12.88 6.22 29.47
N GLY A 229 12.25 6.91 30.40
CA GLY A 229 11.98 8.36 30.27
C GLY A 229 13.27 9.20 30.20
N LYS A 230 14.31 8.83 30.95
CA LYS A 230 15.62 9.48 30.90
C LYS A 230 16.33 9.21 29.58
N LEU A 231 16.34 7.95 29.10
CA LEU A 231 16.96 7.55 27.84
C LEU A 231 16.26 8.15 26.64
N ASN A 232 14.92 8.26 26.63
CA ASN A 232 14.16 8.81 25.51
C ASN A 232 14.48 10.28 25.20
N ASN A 233 15.03 11.00 26.18
CA ASN A 233 15.41 12.41 26.05
C ASN A 233 16.89 12.61 25.68
N LEU A 234 17.63 11.54 25.36
CA LEU A 234 19.04 11.60 24.96
C LEU A 234 19.18 11.31 23.47
N ASP A 235 20.10 11.98 22.82
CA ASP A 235 20.61 11.58 21.52
C ASP A 235 21.65 10.45 21.64
N ILE A 236 21.95 9.75 20.54
CA ILE A 236 22.99 8.70 20.57
C ILE A 236 24.32 9.35 20.94
N TYR A 237 25.03 8.72 21.88
CA TYR A 237 26.28 9.19 22.52
C TYR A 237 26.12 10.40 23.46
N GLU A 238 24.90 10.91 23.62
CA GLU A 238 24.65 11.93 24.61
C GLU A 238 24.71 11.32 26.02
N THR A 239 25.29 12.11 26.94
CA THR A 239 25.45 11.75 28.35
C THR A 239 24.55 12.60 29.24
N LYS A 240 24.14 12.01 30.35
CA LYS A 240 23.40 12.73 31.39
C LYS A 240 23.86 12.33 32.78
N LEU A 241 24.25 13.34 33.58
CA LEU A 241 24.58 13.16 35.00
C LEU A 241 23.27 13.16 35.81
N LEU A 242 23.08 12.11 36.60
CA LEU A 242 21.83 11.86 37.34
C LEU A 242 22.13 11.40 38.76
N LYS A 243 21.10 11.37 39.62
CA LYS A 243 21.13 10.71 40.91
C LYS A 243 20.11 9.57 40.94
N ASN A 244 20.49 8.46 41.56
CA ASN A 244 19.60 7.35 41.81
C ASN A 244 18.75 7.56 43.09
N SER A 245 17.86 6.62 43.40
CA SER A 245 16.99 6.65 44.59
C SER A 245 17.82 6.64 45.92
N ASN A 246 19.04 6.16 45.92
CA ASN A 246 19.95 6.16 47.05
C ASN A 246 20.81 7.41 47.10
N ASN A 247 20.49 8.44 46.34
CA ASN A 247 21.22 9.72 46.25
C ASN A 247 22.66 9.58 45.70
N ILE A 248 23.01 8.47 45.00
CA ILE A 248 24.28 8.23 44.38
C ILE A 248 24.31 8.86 42.99
N ASN A 249 25.37 9.64 42.69
CA ASN A 249 25.58 10.21 41.37
C ASN A 249 25.99 9.12 40.38
N TYR A 250 25.43 9.15 39.17
CA TYR A 250 25.82 8.30 38.06
C TYR A 250 25.80 9.04 36.73
N LEU A 251 26.60 8.60 35.79
CA LEU A 251 26.62 9.08 34.42
C LEU A 251 25.94 8.05 33.55
N LEU A 252 24.94 8.49 32.80
CA LEU A 252 24.20 7.68 31.84
C LEU A 252 24.61 8.13 30.45
N MET A 253 24.96 7.20 29.55
CA MET A 253 25.25 7.45 28.14
C MET A 253 24.39 6.51 27.27
N LEU A 254 23.67 7.07 26.30
CA LEU A 254 22.95 6.29 25.32
C LEU A 254 23.89 5.84 24.20
N CYS A 255 24.03 4.54 23.98
CA CYS A 255 24.95 3.98 22.98
C CYS A 255 24.24 3.69 21.64
N SER A 256 23.08 3.07 21.70
CA SER A 256 22.33 2.77 20.48
C SER A 256 20.83 2.61 20.77
N ARG A 257 20.05 2.84 19.72
CA ARG A 257 18.62 2.46 19.66
C ARG A 257 18.46 1.56 18.46
N ASN A 258 18.52 0.27 18.69
CA ASN A 258 18.32 -0.71 17.63
C ASN A 258 16.90 -1.24 17.73
N SER A 259 16.14 -1.16 16.64
CA SER A 259 15.02 -2.06 16.47
C SER A 259 15.62 -3.45 16.20
N GLU A 260 15.49 -4.41 17.12
CA GLU A 260 15.58 -5.81 16.71
C GLU A 260 14.40 -6.05 15.78
N MET A 261 14.58 -5.76 14.50
CA MET A 261 13.65 -6.24 13.52
C MET A 261 13.84 -7.74 13.44
N ASN A 262 12.80 -8.47 13.80
CA ASN A 262 12.76 -9.89 13.53
C ASN A 262 12.74 -10.11 12.00
N GLU A 263 13.16 -11.27 11.56
CA GLU A 263 13.19 -11.68 10.15
C GLU A 263 11.85 -11.39 9.45
N ASP A 264 10.73 -11.61 10.13
CA ASP A 264 9.37 -11.35 9.62
C ASP A 264 9.12 -9.87 9.32
N THR A 265 9.66 -8.97 10.14
CA THR A 265 9.54 -7.51 9.92
C THR A 265 10.39 -7.06 8.73
N ILE A 266 11.61 -7.58 8.61
CA ILE A 266 12.51 -7.33 7.47
C ILE A 266 11.87 -7.83 6.18
N GLU A 267 11.31 -9.04 6.19
CA GLU A 267 10.63 -9.61 5.03
C GLU A 267 9.37 -8.81 4.66
N THR A 268 8.60 -8.37 5.65
CA THR A 268 7.46 -7.47 5.43
C THR A 268 7.88 -6.17 4.77
N LEU A 269 9.01 -5.60 5.19
CA LEU A 269 9.55 -4.37 4.62
C LEU A 269 10.06 -4.58 3.19
N ARG A 270 10.76 -5.70 2.93
CA ARG A 270 11.18 -6.10 1.58
C ARG A 270 9.96 -6.23 0.65
N ASN A 271 8.89 -6.86 1.11
CA ASN A 271 7.65 -7.01 0.36
C ASN A 271 6.97 -5.65 0.09
N LYS A 272 7.00 -4.71 1.03
CA LYS A 272 6.51 -3.34 0.81
C LYS A 272 7.32 -2.61 -0.28
N ILE A 273 8.66 -2.68 -0.20
CA ILE A 273 9.56 -2.06 -1.18
C ILE A 273 9.32 -2.68 -2.56
N PHE A 274 9.25 -4.01 -2.63
CA PHE A 274 8.97 -4.75 -3.84
C PHE A 274 7.65 -4.31 -4.49
N ASN A 275 6.56 -4.31 -3.72
CA ASN A 275 5.24 -3.90 -4.20
C ASN A 275 5.22 -2.43 -4.67
N SER A 276 5.93 -1.55 -3.97
CA SER A 276 6.07 -0.15 -4.38
C SER A 276 6.80 -0.01 -5.73
N ARG A 277 7.90 -0.77 -5.93
CA ARG A 277 8.66 -0.78 -7.20
C ARG A 277 7.84 -1.36 -8.33
N ILE A 278 7.18 -2.50 -8.11
CA ILE A 278 6.26 -3.13 -9.08
C ILE A 278 5.18 -2.16 -9.54
N ASN A 279 4.55 -1.44 -8.61
CA ASN A 279 3.51 -0.47 -8.94
C ASN A 279 4.05 0.70 -9.77
N LYS A 280 5.23 1.22 -9.44
CA LYS A 280 5.88 2.29 -10.22
C LYS A 280 6.22 1.81 -11.63
N ILE A 281 6.80 0.62 -11.76
CA ILE A 281 7.14 0.01 -13.05
C ILE A 281 5.87 -0.25 -13.87
N GLY A 282 4.83 -0.81 -13.27
CA GLY A 282 3.54 -1.05 -13.94
C GLY A 282 2.90 0.25 -14.45
N ASN A 283 2.97 1.33 -13.65
CA ASN A 283 2.47 2.63 -14.07
C ASN A 283 3.31 3.26 -15.21
N ALA A 284 4.62 3.08 -15.19
CA ALA A 284 5.48 3.55 -16.28
C ALA A 284 5.20 2.76 -17.56
N TYR A 285 5.10 1.44 -17.44
CA TYR A 285 4.88 0.56 -18.57
C TYR A 285 3.53 0.78 -19.26
N ILE A 286 2.46 1.02 -18.52
CA ILE A 286 1.17 1.34 -19.14
C ILE A 286 1.20 2.68 -19.88
N GLN A 287 2.02 3.66 -19.45
CA GLN A 287 2.20 4.90 -20.19
C GLN A 287 3.01 4.68 -21.47
N GLU A 288 4.02 3.82 -21.45
CA GLU A 288 4.75 3.36 -22.64
C GLU A 288 3.80 2.72 -23.65
N LEU A 289 3.02 1.72 -23.22
CA LEU A 289 2.04 1.06 -24.08
C LEU A 289 1.01 2.03 -24.67
N LYS A 290 0.57 3.04 -23.90
CA LYS A 290 -0.34 4.08 -24.40
C LYS A 290 0.31 4.97 -25.45
N GLY A 291 1.60 5.26 -25.31
CA GLY A 291 2.35 6.07 -26.25
C GLY A 291 2.56 5.40 -27.62
N GLU A 292 2.60 4.06 -27.63
CA GLU A 292 2.80 3.25 -28.84
C GLU A 292 1.49 2.81 -29.52
N ALA A 293 0.37 2.89 -28.79
CA ALA A 293 -0.91 2.36 -29.27
C ALA A 293 -1.71 3.40 -30.07
N PHE A 294 -2.44 2.89 -31.05
CA PHE A 294 -3.54 3.64 -31.65
C PHE A 294 -4.76 3.59 -30.75
N ILE A 295 -5.19 4.75 -30.20
CA ILE A 295 -6.37 4.86 -29.35
C ILE A 295 -7.30 5.91 -29.94
N ASN A 296 -8.48 5.46 -30.39
CA ASN A 296 -9.51 6.32 -30.95
C ASN A 296 -10.78 6.26 -30.11
N ILE A 297 -11.04 7.30 -29.33
CA ILE A 297 -12.25 7.43 -28.52
C ILE A 297 -13.31 8.07 -29.40
N LYS A 298 -14.32 7.28 -29.76
CA LYS A 298 -15.47 7.80 -30.48
C LYS A 298 -16.33 8.59 -29.49
N TRP A 299 -16.33 9.91 -29.64
CA TRP A 299 -17.08 10.79 -28.75
C TRP A 299 -18.54 10.38 -28.75
N ILE A 300 -18.98 9.82 -27.65
CA ILE A 300 -20.37 9.59 -27.39
C ILE A 300 -20.88 10.91 -26.82
N TYR A 301 -21.34 11.79 -27.73
CA TYR A 301 -22.19 12.88 -27.31
C TYR A 301 -23.49 12.24 -26.81
N GLN A 302 -23.71 12.19 -25.57
CA GLN A 302 -24.82 12.55 -24.70
C GLN A 302 -24.74 11.87 -23.34
#